data_371437025c71044ead55c92234c3446c
#
_entry.id   371437025c71044ead55c92234c3446c
#
_cell.length_a   1.000
_cell.length_b   1.000
_cell.length_c   1.000
_cell.angle_alpha   90.00
_cell.angle_beta   90.00
_cell.angle_gamma   90.00
#
_symmetry.space_group_name_H-M   'P 1'
#
loop_
_entity.id
_entity.type
_entity.pdbx_description
1 polymer ?
#
loop_
_entity_poly.entity_id
_entity_poly.type
_entity_poly.pdbx_seq_one_letter_code
_entity_poly.pdbx_strand_id
1 'polypeptide(L)'
;MTTEPRIITESLDDALPVAETADSLARKLDRSNQRAALLELHARETDHRIKNSLQLVSSLMVTELRRRNPSPANAQLAASLSERIGTIARIHELLSHRQGGRIDFGSLLTELCGNVARLFESDVGPMIGVTTVDVDLDAHKATALALIANELLFNAYKHGGRQGGRLSIEVRLTVSEDDGLCLSVGDDGAGVPRHDSGARPGLGTRLIRSIAQAIGASVRLTSTVDGTLVTVVVPPSPELPRAAIE
;
A
#
# COMPACT_ATOMS: atom_id res chain seq x y z
N MET A 1 -51.74 -60.55 -38.85
CA MET A 1 -50.99 -59.31 -38.97
C MET A 1 -50.09 -59.16 -37.72
N THR A 2 -48.90 -59.69 -37.85
CA THR A 2 -47.88 -59.69 -36.76
C THR A 2 -46.95 -58.49 -37.00
N THR A 3 -46.95 -57.52 -36.10
CA THR A 3 -46.07 -56.41 -36.14
C THR A 3 -44.80 -56.75 -35.34
N GLU A 4 -43.66 -56.87 -36.02
CA GLU A 4 -42.35 -57.06 -35.41
C GLU A 4 -41.86 -55.72 -34.73
N PRO A 5 -41.19 -55.77 -33.56
CA PRO A 5 -40.61 -54.63 -32.95
C PRO A 5 -39.30 -54.20 -33.63
N ARG A 6 -39.23 -52.95 -34.07
CA ARG A 6 -38.05 -52.34 -34.65
C ARG A 6 -37.07 -52.02 -33.54
N ILE A 7 -35.96 -52.77 -33.43
CA ILE A 7 -34.85 -52.44 -32.51
C ILE A 7 -34.08 -51.31 -33.15
N ILE A 8 -34.12 -50.13 -32.48
CA ILE A 8 -33.25 -49.00 -32.79
C ILE A 8 -31.95 -49.24 -32.02
N THR A 9 -30.92 -49.70 -32.73
CA THR A 9 -29.54 -49.68 -32.22
C THR A 9 -28.99 -48.27 -32.45
N GLU A 10 -29.13 -47.37 -31.47
CA GLU A 10 -28.32 -46.18 -31.42
C GLU A 10 -26.86 -46.57 -31.19
N SER A 11 -26.03 -46.21 -32.14
CA SER A 11 -24.61 -46.55 -32.15
C SER A 11 -23.88 -45.75 -31.03
N LEU A 12 -23.08 -46.49 -30.25
CA LEU A 12 -22.21 -45.97 -29.19
C LEU A 12 -21.02 -45.14 -29.73
N ASP A 13 -21.03 -44.77 -31.02
CA ASP A 13 -19.93 -44.04 -31.66
C ASP A 13 -19.89 -42.52 -31.34
N ASP A 14 -20.93 -41.95 -30.70
CA ASP A 14 -20.96 -40.53 -30.35
C ASP A 14 -20.24 -40.18 -29.01
N ALA A 15 -19.76 -41.19 -28.27
CA ALA A 15 -19.08 -40.95 -26.99
C ALA A 15 -17.56 -40.62 -27.13
N LEU A 16 -16.94 -40.94 -28.23
CA LEU A 16 -15.52 -40.72 -28.48
C LEU A 16 -15.11 -39.26 -28.63
N PRO A 17 -15.87 -38.32 -29.24
CA PRO A 17 -15.47 -36.94 -29.35
C PRO A 17 -15.52 -36.16 -28.02
N VAL A 18 -16.35 -36.61 -27.05
CA VAL A 18 -16.48 -35.97 -25.73
C VAL A 18 -15.30 -36.29 -24.81
N ALA A 19 -14.82 -37.53 -24.83
CA ALA A 19 -13.65 -37.95 -24.05
C ALA A 19 -12.36 -37.32 -24.58
N GLU A 20 -12.22 -37.18 -25.90
CA GLU A 20 -11.07 -36.51 -26.52
C GLU A 20 -11.04 -35.02 -26.28
N THR A 21 -12.20 -34.34 -26.19
CA THR A 21 -12.33 -32.95 -25.82
C THR A 21 -12.06 -32.72 -24.33
N ALA A 22 -12.51 -33.61 -23.44
CA ALA A 22 -12.26 -33.51 -22.00
C ALA A 22 -10.75 -33.63 -21.69
N ASP A 23 -10.05 -34.59 -22.32
CA ASP A 23 -8.62 -34.81 -22.16
C ASP A 23 -7.78 -33.61 -22.73
N SER A 24 -8.25 -33.03 -23.84
CA SER A 24 -7.65 -31.82 -24.41
C SER A 24 -7.83 -30.59 -23.50
N LEU A 25 -9.01 -30.44 -22.91
CA LEU A 25 -9.30 -29.37 -21.94
C LEU A 25 -8.49 -29.53 -20.66
N ALA A 26 -8.37 -30.73 -20.12
CA ALA A 26 -7.56 -31.05 -18.95
C ALA A 26 -6.08 -30.70 -19.20
N ARG A 27 -5.52 -31.06 -20.36
CA ARG A 27 -4.14 -30.68 -20.75
C ARG A 27 -3.95 -29.19 -20.94
N LYS A 28 -4.95 -28.47 -21.47
CA LYS A 28 -4.90 -26.99 -21.56
C LYS A 28 -4.95 -26.34 -20.20
N LEU A 29 -5.78 -26.86 -19.29
CA LEU A 29 -5.88 -26.35 -17.91
C LEU A 29 -4.57 -26.58 -17.16
N ASP A 30 -3.97 -27.77 -17.27
CA ASP A 30 -2.69 -28.08 -16.63
C ASP A 30 -1.56 -27.18 -17.15
N ARG A 31 -1.46 -26.96 -18.47
CA ARG A 31 -0.52 -26.00 -19.06
C ARG A 31 -0.76 -24.57 -18.60
N SER A 32 -2.03 -24.16 -18.44
CA SER A 32 -2.37 -22.82 -17.92
C SER A 32 -1.92 -22.67 -16.48
N ASN A 33 -2.18 -23.67 -15.64
CA ASN A 33 -1.76 -23.67 -14.24
C ASN A 33 -0.23 -23.66 -14.10
N GLN A 34 0.48 -24.44 -14.91
CA GLN A 34 1.96 -24.42 -14.92
C GLN A 34 2.51 -23.06 -15.35
N ARG A 35 1.90 -22.43 -16.36
CA ARG A 35 2.29 -21.07 -16.77
C ARG A 35 2.02 -20.03 -15.69
N ALA A 36 0.87 -20.11 -15.01
CA ALA A 36 0.53 -19.24 -13.90
C ALA A 36 1.56 -19.38 -12.76
N ALA A 37 1.90 -20.62 -12.37
CA ALA A 37 2.90 -20.88 -11.33
C ALA A 37 4.30 -20.36 -11.71
N LEU A 38 4.71 -20.48 -12.97
CA LEU A 38 5.99 -19.91 -13.45
C LEU A 38 5.97 -18.38 -13.43
N LEU A 39 4.87 -17.74 -13.83
CA LEU A 39 4.73 -16.29 -13.79
C LEU A 39 4.77 -15.76 -12.34
N GLU A 40 4.13 -16.46 -11.41
CA GLU A 40 4.20 -16.14 -9.99
C GLU A 40 5.63 -16.26 -9.42
N LEU A 41 6.35 -17.31 -9.80
CA LEU A 41 7.74 -17.50 -9.39
C LEU A 41 8.63 -16.36 -9.92
N HIS A 42 8.48 -16.00 -11.20
CA HIS A 42 9.22 -14.89 -11.80
C HIS A 42 8.86 -13.54 -11.18
N ALA A 43 7.58 -13.30 -10.86
CA ALA A 43 7.15 -12.09 -10.18
C ALA A 43 7.84 -11.97 -8.81
N ARG A 44 7.82 -13.02 -7.99
CA ARG A 44 8.49 -13.05 -6.68
C ARG A 44 10.01 -12.82 -6.79
N GLU A 45 10.67 -13.44 -7.77
CA GLU A 45 12.09 -13.22 -7.99
C GLU A 45 12.40 -11.77 -8.39
N THR A 46 11.56 -11.18 -9.26
CA THR A 46 11.69 -9.78 -9.66
C THR A 46 11.52 -8.85 -8.48
N ASP A 47 10.55 -9.11 -7.61
CA ASP A 47 10.30 -8.34 -6.39
C ASP A 47 11.47 -8.39 -5.42
N HIS A 48 12.04 -9.58 -5.19
CA HIS A 48 13.26 -9.72 -4.39
C HIS A 48 14.44 -8.96 -4.97
N ARG A 49 14.60 -8.95 -6.30
CA ARG A 49 15.65 -8.20 -6.99
C ARG A 49 15.44 -6.69 -6.87
N ILE A 50 14.19 -6.21 -6.99
CA ILE A 50 13.85 -4.79 -6.78
C ILE A 50 14.16 -4.36 -5.35
N LYS A 51 13.73 -5.14 -4.35
CA LYS A 51 14.05 -4.89 -2.93
C LYS A 51 15.55 -4.80 -2.69
N ASN A 52 16.30 -5.78 -3.19
CA ASN A 52 17.76 -5.81 -3.05
C ASN A 52 18.43 -4.62 -3.74
N SER A 53 17.97 -4.24 -4.93
CA SER A 53 18.47 -3.08 -5.67
C SER A 53 18.20 -1.77 -4.94
N LEU A 54 16.98 -1.60 -4.38
CA LEU A 54 16.63 -0.44 -3.57
C LEU A 54 17.50 -0.33 -2.31
N GLN A 55 17.73 -1.45 -1.63
CA GLN A 55 18.63 -1.50 -0.45
C GLN A 55 20.09 -1.16 -0.81
N LEU A 56 20.58 -1.67 -1.95
CA LEU A 56 21.92 -1.36 -2.44
C LEU A 56 22.06 0.13 -2.78
N VAL A 57 21.13 0.69 -3.52
CA VAL A 57 21.11 2.12 -3.86
C VAL A 57 21.05 2.97 -2.59
N SER A 58 20.22 2.60 -1.62
CA SER A 58 20.15 3.26 -0.32
C SER A 58 21.50 3.30 0.38
N SER A 59 22.14 2.14 0.50
CA SER A 59 23.45 2.03 1.18
C SER A 59 24.56 2.81 0.49
N LEU A 60 24.57 2.81 -0.84
CA LEU A 60 25.49 3.60 -1.65
C LEU A 60 25.27 5.10 -1.47
N MET A 61 24.00 5.57 -1.50
CA MET A 61 23.67 6.98 -1.28
C MET A 61 24.07 7.46 0.12
N VAL A 62 23.79 6.65 1.15
CA VAL A 62 24.18 6.96 2.53
C VAL A 62 25.69 7.05 2.66
N THR A 63 26.41 6.09 2.09
CA THR A 63 27.89 6.06 2.13
C THR A 63 28.47 7.26 1.43
N GLU A 64 27.94 7.62 0.25
CA GLU A 64 28.43 8.75 -0.53
C GLU A 64 28.14 10.11 0.14
N LEU A 65 26.94 10.28 0.73
CA LEU A 65 26.60 11.47 1.50
C LEU A 65 27.52 11.66 2.73
N ARG A 66 27.83 10.58 3.44
CA ARG A 66 28.75 10.60 4.58
C ARG A 66 30.18 10.91 4.15
N ARG A 67 30.61 10.38 3.01
CA ARG A 67 31.98 10.56 2.50
C ARG A 67 32.23 11.97 1.98
N ARG A 68 31.29 12.57 1.24
CA ARG A 68 31.47 13.88 0.60
C ARG A 68 31.38 15.06 1.56
N ASN A 69 30.53 14.98 2.54
CA ASN A 69 30.35 16.07 3.52
C ASN A 69 29.85 15.51 4.86
N PRO A 70 30.75 15.12 5.77
CA PRO A 70 30.39 14.57 7.07
C PRO A 70 29.85 15.67 7.99
N SER A 71 28.59 16.02 7.84
CA SER A 71 27.89 16.95 8.72
C SER A 71 26.69 16.25 9.39
N PRO A 72 26.28 16.68 10.60
CA PRO A 72 25.08 16.14 11.26
C PRO A 72 23.84 16.23 10.38
N ALA A 73 23.69 17.30 9.59
CA ALA A 73 22.59 17.48 8.66
C ALA A 73 22.57 16.42 7.53
N ASN A 74 23.74 16.11 6.99
CA ASN A 74 23.85 15.06 5.95
C ASN A 74 23.68 13.66 6.52
N ALA A 75 24.10 13.42 7.77
CA ALA A 75 23.81 12.16 8.45
C ALA A 75 22.29 11.95 8.67
N GLN A 76 21.58 13.00 9.08
CA GLN A 76 20.12 12.96 9.20
C GLN A 76 19.43 12.79 7.86
N LEU A 77 19.89 13.46 6.80
CA LEU A 77 19.35 13.30 5.45
C LEU A 77 19.55 11.86 4.95
N ALA A 78 20.75 11.30 5.14
CA ALA A 78 21.07 9.94 4.78
C ALA A 78 20.19 8.92 5.52
N ALA A 79 19.99 9.09 6.83
CA ALA A 79 19.10 8.25 7.62
C ALA A 79 17.65 8.32 7.10
N SER A 80 17.13 9.54 6.86
CA SER A 80 15.77 9.75 6.33
C SER A 80 15.56 9.14 4.94
N LEU A 81 16.56 9.21 4.05
CA LEU A 81 16.50 8.58 2.73
C LEU A 81 16.51 7.04 2.83
N SER A 82 17.37 6.48 3.68
CA SER A 82 17.43 5.03 3.90
C SER A 82 16.12 4.47 4.40
N GLU A 83 15.51 5.17 5.35
CA GLU A 83 14.22 4.81 5.93
C GLU A 83 13.11 4.80 4.88
N ARG A 84 13.03 5.83 4.02
CA ARG A 84 12.06 5.92 2.92
C ARG A 84 12.24 4.82 1.88
N ILE A 85 13.46 4.54 1.47
CA ILE A 85 13.76 3.45 0.53
C ILE A 85 13.38 2.11 1.15
N GLY A 86 13.67 1.90 2.43
CA GLY A 86 13.25 0.71 3.18
C GLY A 86 11.73 0.55 3.23
N THR A 87 10.99 1.66 3.35
CA THR A 87 9.53 1.67 3.31
C THR A 87 9.00 1.34 1.93
N ILE A 88 9.54 1.93 0.86
CA ILE A 88 9.17 1.62 -0.52
C ILE A 88 9.37 0.12 -0.78
N ALA A 89 10.50 -0.44 -0.35
CA ALA A 89 10.78 -1.86 -0.49
C ALA A 89 9.76 -2.75 0.25
N ARG A 90 9.35 -2.36 1.47
CA ARG A 90 8.32 -3.09 2.23
C ARG A 90 6.93 -2.98 1.59
N ILE A 91 6.53 -1.79 1.15
CA ILE A 91 5.25 -1.61 0.45
C ILE A 91 5.22 -2.45 -0.82
N HIS A 92 6.31 -2.46 -1.60
CA HIS A 92 6.42 -3.29 -2.79
C HIS A 92 6.29 -4.78 -2.45
N GLU A 93 6.91 -5.26 -1.37
CA GLU A 93 6.78 -6.64 -0.90
C GLU A 93 5.34 -6.99 -0.49
N LEU A 94 4.65 -6.11 0.22
CA LEU A 94 3.24 -6.29 0.61
C LEU A 94 2.30 -6.34 -0.60
N LEU A 95 2.60 -5.57 -1.65
CA LEU A 95 1.80 -5.51 -2.87
C LEU A 95 2.03 -6.72 -3.77
N SER A 96 3.25 -7.22 -3.86
CA SER A 96 3.62 -8.32 -4.75
C SER A 96 3.06 -9.69 -4.33
N HIS A 97 2.68 -9.85 -3.06
CA HIS A 97 2.05 -11.08 -2.56
C HIS A 97 0.53 -11.14 -2.81
N ARG A 98 -0.08 -10.08 -3.36
CA ARG A 98 -1.53 -10.00 -3.57
C ARG A 98 -1.90 -10.25 -5.04
N GLN A 99 -2.52 -11.40 -5.30
CA GLN A 99 -3.01 -11.77 -6.63
C GLN A 99 -4.30 -11.02 -6.98
N GLY A 100 -4.43 -10.54 -8.22
CA GLY A 100 -5.70 -10.06 -8.75
C GLY A 100 -5.80 -8.58 -9.13
N GLY A 101 -4.71 -7.80 -9.06
CA GLY A 101 -4.68 -6.41 -9.53
C GLY A 101 -5.40 -5.38 -8.64
N ARG A 102 -6.23 -5.82 -7.69
CA ARG A 102 -6.88 -4.99 -6.67
C ARG A 102 -6.36 -5.33 -5.28
N ILE A 103 -6.22 -4.33 -4.44
CA ILE A 103 -5.59 -4.41 -3.13
C ILE A 103 -6.57 -3.91 -2.09
N ASP A 104 -6.92 -4.76 -1.12
CA ASP A 104 -7.61 -4.33 0.09
C ASP A 104 -6.70 -3.36 0.86
N PHE A 105 -6.99 -2.07 0.68
CA PHE A 105 -6.17 -1.01 1.22
C PHE A 105 -6.36 -0.84 2.74
N GLY A 106 -7.52 -1.18 3.27
CA GLY A 106 -7.78 -1.17 4.72
C GLY A 106 -6.85 -2.12 5.47
N SER A 107 -6.76 -3.37 5.01
CA SER A 107 -5.82 -4.37 5.55
C SER A 107 -4.36 -3.96 5.36
N LEU A 108 -3.98 -3.44 4.19
CA LEU A 108 -2.62 -2.95 3.93
C LEU A 108 -2.23 -1.81 4.87
N LEU A 109 -3.11 -0.84 5.08
CA LEU A 109 -2.88 0.30 5.97
C LEU A 109 -2.70 -0.16 7.42
N THR A 110 -3.53 -1.10 7.87
CA THR A 110 -3.43 -1.69 9.21
C THR A 110 -2.08 -2.38 9.41
N GLU A 111 -1.63 -3.17 8.45
CA GLU A 111 -0.34 -3.84 8.48
C GLU A 111 0.83 -2.84 8.48
N LEU A 112 0.74 -1.79 7.65
CA LEU A 112 1.72 -0.70 7.61
C LEU A 112 1.85 -0.01 8.97
N CYS A 113 0.73 0.36 9.59
CA CYS A 113 0.72 0.98 10.92
C CYS A 113 1.32 0.07 12.00
N GLY A 114 1.01 -1.24 11.96
CA GLY A 114 1.60 -2.22 12.87
C GLY A 114 3.13 -2.36 12.68
N ASN A 115 3.61 -2.28 11.44
CA ASN A 115 5.05 -2.29 11.14
C ASN A 115 5.75 -1.04 11.69
N VAL A 116 5.15 0.14 11.50
CA VAL A 116 5.68 1.41 12.02
C VAL A 116 5.66 1.40 13.55
N ALA A 117 4.60 0.91 14.19
CA ALA A 117 4.52 0.79 15.65
C ALA A 117 5.67 -0.04 16.21
N ARG A 118 5.98 -1.19 15.59
CA ARG A 118 7.11 -2.05 15.99
C ARG A 118 8.48 -1.38 15.84
N LEU A 119 8.66 -0.52 14.84
CA LEU A 119 9.94 0.22 14.68
C LEU A 119 10.21 1.21 15.80
N PHE A 120 9.15 1.75 16.41
CA PHE A 120 9.22 2.72 17.50
C PHE A 120 8.84 2.12 18.85
N GLU A 121 8.82 0.76 18.95
CA GLU A 121 8.49 0.07 20.18
C GLU A 121 9.54 0.38 21.25
N SER A 122 9.10 1.07 22.29
CA SER A 122 9.85 1.41 23.49
C SER A 122 8.88 1.69 24.62
N ASP A 123 9.36 1.78 25.87
CA ASP A 123 8.52 2.08 27.04
C ASP A 123 7.72 3.39 26.89
N VAL A 124 8.22 4.31 26.06
CA VAL A 124 7.61 5.61 25.75
C VAL A 124 7.22 5.74 24.26
N GLY A 125 7.18 4.64 23.52
CA GLY A 125 6.81 4.64 22.09
C GLY A 125 5.39 5.14 21.86
N PRO A 126 5.04 5.59 20.63
CA PRO A 126 3.72 6.11 20.32
C PRO A 126 2.65 5.02 20.43
N MET A 127 1.42 5.43 20.76
CA MET A 127 0.23 4.61 20.55
C MET A 127 -0.32 4.92 19.16
N ILE A 128 -0.47 3.92 18.31
CA ILE A 128 -1.06 4.09 16.97
C ILE A 128 -2.42 3.40 16.95
N GLY A 129 -3.49 4.21 16.90
CA GLY A 129 -4.85 3.76 16.66
C GLY A 129 -5.13 3.72 15.15
N VAL A 130 -5.81 2.67 14.67
CA VAL A 130 -6.15 2.52 13.26
C VAL A 130 -7.63 2.20 13.11
N THR A 131 -8.34 2.97 12.29
CA THR A 131 -9.72 2.73 11.91
C THR A 131 -9.80 2.73 10.39
N THR A 132 -10.27 1.64 9.81
CA THR A 132 -10.33 1.48 8.35
C THR A 132 -11.69 1.01 7.88
N VAL A 133 -11.97 1.26 6.62
CA VAL A 133 -13.07 0.65 5.87
C VAL A 133 -12.49 -0.31 4.83
N ASP A 134 -13.27 -1.31 4.46
CA ASP A 134 -12.91 -2.25 3.39
C ASP A 134 -13.00 -1.53 2.06
N VAL A 135 -11.86 -1.34 1.41
CA VAL A 135 -11.80 -0.69 0.09
C VAL A 135 -10.70 -1.31 -0.75
N ASP A 136 -11.07 -1.72 -1.95
CA ASP A 136 -10.13 -2.21 -2.95
C ASP A 136 -9.62 -1.07 -3.83
N LEU A 137 -8.32 -0.97 -3.97
CA LEU A 137 -7.64 -0.01 -4.83
C LEU A 137 -6.78 -0.71 -5.88
N ASP A 138 -6.55 -0.04 -7.01
CA ASP A 138 -5.48 -0.45 -7.92
C ASP A 138 -4.11 -0.29 -7.26
N ALA A 139 -3.11 -1.05 -7.74
CA ALA A 139 -1.77 -1.08 -7.16
C ALA A 139 -1.09 0.30 -7.13
N HIS A 140 -1.37 1.16 -8.12
CA HIS A 140 -0.77 2.50 -8.20
C HIS A 140 -1.31 3.41 -7.09
N LYS A 141 -2.64 3.46 -6.90
CA LYS A 141 -3.27 4.25 -5.83
C LYS A 141 -2.92 3.70 -4.45
N ALA A 142 -2.96 2.36 -4.28
CA ALA A 142 -2.58 1.72 -3.02
C ALA A 142 -1.14 2.04 -2.63
N THR A 143 -0.18 1.94 -3.57
CA THR A 143 1.22 2.32 -3.33
C THR A 143 1.35 3.79 -2.96
N ALA A 144 0.70 4.67 -3.71
CA ALA A 144 0.75 6.11 -3.48
C ALA A 144 0.23 6.48 -2.08
N LEU A 145 -0.94 5.96 -1.69
CA LEU A 145 -1.54 6.21 -0.38
C LEU A 145 -0.73 5.58 0.76
N ALA A 146 -0.16 4.39 0.56
CA ALA A 146 0.70 3.75 1.56
C ALA A 146 1.99 4.56 1.79
N LEU A 147 2.60 5.10 0.74
CA LEU A 147 3.75 6.01 0.87
C LEU A 147 3.38 7.30 1.61
N ILE A 148 2.24 7.89 1.29
CA ILE A 148 1.74 9.08 1.99
C ILE A 148 1.50 8.76 3.47
N ALA A 149 0.78 7.67 3.78
CA ALA A 149 0.50 7.25 5.14
C ALA A 149 1.78 7.06 5.96
N ASN A 150 2.78 6.39 5.37
CA ASN A 150 4.06 6.19 6.01
C ASN A 150 4.77 7.53 6.32
N GLU A 151 4.86 8.45 5.36
CA GLU A 151 5.46 9.77 5.57
C GLU A 151 4.71 10.57 6.66
N LEU A 152 3.38 10.45 6.72
CA LEU A 152 2.57 11.10 7.74
C LEU A 152 2.81 10.51 9.13
N LEU A 153 2.89 9.17 9.25
CA LEU A 153 3.22 8.48 10.50
C LEU A 153 4.60 8.88 11.02
N PHE A 154 5.60 8.92 10.15
CA PHE A 154 6.94 9.38 10.53
C PHE A 154 6.98 10.85 10.92
N ASN A 155 6.22 11.71 10.23
CA ASN A 155 6.10 13.11 10.59
C ASN A 155 5.44 13.28 11.96
N ALA A 156 4.36 12.56 12.25
CA ALA A 156 3.70 12.54 13.55
C ALA A 156 4.66 12.09 14.65
N TYR A 157 5.39 10.99 14.44
CA TYR A 157 6.40 10.52 15.40
C TYR A 157 7.52 11.54 15.64
N LYS A 158 8.07 12.12 14.56
CA LYS A 158 9.22 13.02 14.63
C LYS A 158 8.88 14.39 15.23
N HIS A 159 7.69 14.88 14.97
CA HIS A 159 7.27 16.24 15.29
C HIS A 159 6.17 16.31 16.37
N GLY A 160 5.49 15.20 16.63
CA GLY A 160 4.42 15.10 17.62
C GLY A 160 4.91 15.02 19.08
N GLY A 161 6.24 14.97 19.32
CA GLY A 161 6.78 14.83 20.67
C GLY A 161 6.25 15.87 21.65
N ARG A 162 5.55 15.39 22.69
CA ARG A 162 5.02 16.21 23.80
C ARG A 162 5.91 16.04 25.01
N GLN A 163 6.25 17.12 25.70
CA GLN A 163 6.97 17.01 26.99
C GLN A 163 6.04 16.33 28.02
N GLY A 164 6.40 15.12 28.45
CA GLY A 164 5.80 14.46 29.61
C GLY A 164 4.61 13.52 29.32
N GLY A 165 4.34 13.13 28.07
CA GLY A 165 3.29 12.18 27.74
C GLY A 165 3.66 11.20 26.62
N ARG A 166 2.94 10.08 26.53
CA ARG A 166 3.03 9.16 25.41
C ARG A 166 2.29 9.75 24.22
N LEU A 167 2.96 9.85 23.07
CA LEU A 167 2.36 10.34 21.83
C LEU A 167 1.24 9.40 21.37
N SER A 168 0.07 9.96 21.04
CA SER A 168 -1.02 9.25 20.39
C SER A 168 -1.12 9.65 18.93
N ILE A 169 -1.11 8.66 18.05
CA ILE A 169 -1.28 8.85 16.60
C ILE A 169 -2.55 8.12 16.17
N GLU A 170 -3.43 8.78 15.48
CA GLU A 170 -4.66 8.19 14.97
C GLU A 170 -4.68 8.20 13.45
N VAL A 171 -4.89 7.02 12.87
CA VAL A 171 -5.00 6.81 11.42
C VAL A 171 -6.41 6.38 11.09
N ARG A 172 -7.08 7.12 10.22
CA ARG A 172 -8.44 6.81 9.76
C ARG A 172 -8.50 6.74 8.25
N LEU A 173 -9.14 5.69 7.76
CA LEU A 173 -9.51 5.54 6.36
C LEU A 173 -11.04 5.47 6.29
N THR A 174 -11.66 6.40 5.59
CA THR A 174 -13.12 6.50 5.47
C THR A 174 -13.52 6.79 4.04
N VAL A 175 -14.76 6.48 3.67
CA VAL A 175 -15.38 6.94 2.43
C VAL A 175 -16.09 8.26 2.71
N SER A 176 -15.92 9.26 1.85
CA SER A 176 -16.61 10.55 1.94
C SER A 176 -18.03 10.45 1.37
N GLU A 177 -18.87 11.44 1.67
CA GLU A 177 -20.26 11.51 1.16
C GLU A 177 -20.36 11.49 -0.37
N ASP A 178 -19.29 11.95 -1.06
CA ASP A 178 -19.19 11.95 -2.52
C ASP A 178 -18.49 10.69 -3.08
N ASP A 179 -18.50 9.55 -2.36
CA ASP A 179 -17.82 8.32 -2.74
C ASP A 179 -16.28 8.46 -2.94
N GLY A 180 -15.70 9.54 -2.44
CA GLY A 180 -14.24 9.72 -2.39
C GLY A 180 -13.63 8.98 -1.21
N LEU A 181 -12.33 8.68 -1.28
CA LEU A 181 -11.60 8.06 -0.19
C LEU A 181 -10.87 9.13 0.63
N CYS A 182 -11.03 9.08 1.94
CA CYS A 182 -10.40 10.00 2.87
C CYS A 182 -9.45 9.25 3.82
N LEU A 183 -8.14 9.51 3.68
CA LEU A 183 -7.11 9.07 4.62
C LEU A 183 -6.73 10.23 5.52
N SER A 184 -6.81 10.04 6.83
CA SER A 184 -6.35 11.04 7.81
C SER A 184 -5.35 10.44 8.78
N VAL A 185 -4.34 11.23 9.14
CA VAL A 185 -3.37 10.92 10.19
C VAL A 185 -3.30 12.12 11.11
N GLY A 186 -3.64 11.90 12.37
CA GLY A 186 -3.63 12.91 13.43
C GLY A 186 -2.66 12.52 14.55
N ASP A 187 -2.04 13.49 15.16
CA ASP A 187 -1.25 13.34 16.39
C ASP A 187 -1.73 14.35 17.47
N ASP A 188 -1.55 13.98 18.73
CA ASP A 188 -1.83 14.82 19.89
C ASP A 188 -0.60 15.60 20.38
N GLY A 189 0.36 15.83 19.49
CA GLY A 189 1.62 16.52 19.77
C GLY A 189 1.51 18.02 19.93
N ALA A 190 2.66 18.70 19.90
CA ALA A 190 2.74 20.15 20.08
C ALA A 190 2.27 21.00 18.88
N GLY A 191 1.84 20.32 17.80
CA GLY A 191 1.48 20.98 16.54
C GLY A 191 2.68 21.58 15.79
N VAL A 192 2.39 22.18 14.64
CA VAL A 192 3.40 22.87 13.82
C VAL A 192 3.49 24.33 14.26
N PRO A 193 4.69 24.86 14.62
CA PRO A 193 4.85 26.24 15.02
C PRO A 193 4.39 27.21 13.92
N ARG A 194 3.58 28.21 14.29
CA ARG A 194 3.06 29.23 13.34
C ARG A 194 4.15 30.12 12.73
N HIS A 195 5.37 30.12 13.28
CA HIS A 195 6.50 30.91 12.78
C HIS A 195 7.20 30.34 11.54
N ASP A 196 6.86 29.14 11.14
CA ASP A 196 7.48 28.49 9.97
C ASP A 196 6.77 28.78 8.63
N SER A 197 5.90 29.81 8.58
CA SER A 197 5.23 30.22 7.33
C SER A 197 6.17 30.70 6.22
N GLY A 198 7.46 30.84 6.49
CA GLY A 198 8.52 31.13 5.52
C GLY A 198 9.55 30.01 5.33
N ALA A 199 9.53 28.97 6.16
CA ALA A 199 10.44 27.84 6.01
C ALA A 199 10.05 27.01 4.77
N ARG A 200 11.04 26.64 3.97
CA ARG A 200 10.81 25.76 2.82
C ARG A 200 10.26 24.42 3.30
N PRO A 201 9.19 23.92 2.69
CA PRO A 201 8.62 22.61 3.06
C PRO A 201 9.70 21.54 3.09
N GLY A 202 9.75 20.75 4.14
CA GLY A 202 10.68 19.62 4.26
C GLY A 202 10.50 18.62 3.11
N LEU A 203 11.47 17.74 2.94
CA LEU A 203 11.46 16.74 1.87
C LEU A 203 10.18 15.88 1.91
N GLY A 204 9.73 15.46 3.12
CA GLY A 204 8.49 14.68 3.30
C GLY A 204 7.24 15.40 2.82
N THR A 205 7.06 16.65 3.20
CA THR A 205 5.91 17.46 2.78
C THR A 205 5.87 17.63 1.25
N ARG A 206 7.03 17.81 0.61
CA ARG A 206 7.12 17.89 -0.86
C ARG A 206 6.77 16.57 -1.51
N LEU A 207 7.25 15.46 -0.95
CA LEU A 207 6.95 14.12 -1.44
C LEU A 207 5.45 13.83 -1.35
N ILE A 208 4.83 14.08 -0.19
CA ILE A 208 3.38 13.90 0.01
C ILE A 208 2.59 14.68 -1.05
N ARG A 209 2.93 15.97 -1.27
CA ARG A 209 2.25 16.79 -2.27
C ARG A 209 2.42 16.25 -3.69
N SER A 210 3.63 15.83 -4.05
CA SER A 210 3.93 15.28 -5.38
C SER A 210 3.17 13.98 -5.63
N ILE A 211 3.14 13.07 -4.65
CA ILE A 211 2.42 11.80 -4.77
C ILE A 211 0.91 12.05 -4.83
N ALA A 212 0.38 12.92 -3.95
CA ALA A 212 -1.03 13.25 -3.95
C ALA A 212 -1.48 13.84 -5.30
N GLN A 213 -0.68 14.76 -5.87
CA GLN A 213 -0.95 15.33 -7.19
C GLN A 213 -0.98 14.26 -8.29
N ALA A 214 -0.06 13.28 -8.25
CA ALA A 214 0.02 12.20 -9.23
C ALA A 214 -1.24 11.32 -9.25
N ILE A 215 -1.93 11.17 -8.12
CA ILE A 215 -3.19 10.40 -8.01
C ILE A 215 -4.44 11.29 -7.97
N GLY A 216 -4.31 12.59 -8.25
CA GLY A 216 -5.41 13.54 -8.23
C GLY A 216 -5.98 13.83 -6.84
N ALA A 217 -5.25 13.50 -5.78
CA ALA A 217 -5.69 13.72 -4.40
C ALA A 217 -5.40 15.14 -3.92
N SER A 218 -6.23 15.65 -3.01
CA SER A 218 -5.99 16.89 -2.27
C SER A 218 -5.43 16.60 -0.88
N VAL A 219 -4.58 17.49 -0.37
CA VAL A 219 -3.98 17.37 0.97
C VAL A 219 -4.32 18.62 1.76
N ARG A 220 -4.90 18.42 2.94
CA ARG A 220 -5.19 19.49 3.93
C ARG A 220 -4.43 19.21 5.22
N LEU A 221 -3.78 20.23 5.76
CA LEU A 221 -3.13 20.18 7.05
C LEU A 221 -3.84 21.16 7.98
N THR A 222 -4.23 20.68 9.15
CA THR A 222 -4.75 21.48 10.27
C THR A 222 -3.85 21.25 11.46
N SER A 223 -3.35 22.30 12.08
CA SER A 223 -2.48 22.20 13.25
C SER A 223 -2.88 23.22 14.31
N THR A 224 -2.92 22.75 15.55
CA THR A 224 -3.22 23.52 16.75
C THR A 224 -2.13 23.28 17.79
N VAL A 225 -2.25 23.87 18.97
CA VAL A 225 -1.38 23.59 20.11
C VAL A 225 -1.59 22.18 20.71
N ASP A 226 -2.67 21.50 20.32
CA ASP A 226 -3.07 20.18 20.81
C ASP A 226 -2.79 19.07 19.79
N GLY A 227 -2.11 19.39 18.68
CA GLY A 227 -1.70 18.39 17.70
C GLY A 227 -1.80 18.83 16.25
N THR A 228 -1.54 17.88 15.37
CA THR A 228 -1.60 18.05 13.91
C THR A 228 -2.52 16.99 13.30
N LEU A 229 -3.35 17.39 12.35
CA LEU A 229 -4.17 16.52 11.53
C LEU A 229 -3.87 16.79 10.06
N VAL A 230 -3.48 15.74 9.35
CA VAL A 230 -3.34 15.77 7.89
C VAL A 230 -4.40 14.88 7.27
N THR A 231 -5.15 15.44 6.33
CA THR A 231 -6.20 14.74 5.60
C THR A 231 -5.86 14.72 4.12
N VAL A 232 -5.93 13.54 3.52
CA VAL A 232 -5.72 13.29 2.09
C VAL A 232 -7.04 12.79 1.51
N VAL A 233 -7.59 13.52 0.56
CA VAL A 233 -8.87 13.17 -0.09
C VAL A 233 -8.58 12.78 -1.53
N VAL A 234 -8.89 11.54 -1.86
CA VAL A 234 -8.85 11.01 -3.23
C VAL A 234 -10.26 11.14 -3.79
N PRO A 235 -10.43 11.81 -4.94
CA PRO A 235 -11.75 11.95 -5.55
C PRO A 235 -12.33 10.59 -5.95
N PRO A 236 -13.66 10.47 -6.05
CA PRO A 236 -14.30 9.25 -6.50
C PRO A 236 -13.75 8.84 -7.87
N SER A 237 -13.56 7.55 -8.01
CA SER A 237 -13.17 6.94 -9.28
C SER A 237 -14.28 5.96 -9.67
N PRO A 238 -14.60 5.79 -10.97
CA PRO A 238 -15.55 4.78 -11.40
C PRO A 238 -15.20 3.36 -10.95
N GLU A 239 -13.98 3.17 -10.44
CA GLU A 239 -13.46 1.90 -9.92
C GLU A 239 -13.62 1.73 -8.40
N LEU A 240 -14.00 2.77 -7.65
CA LEU A 240 -14.28 2.63 -6.22
C LEU A 240 -15.67 1.96 -6.06
N PRO A 241 -15.79 0.89 -5.25
CA PRO A 241 -17.10 0.32 -4.97
C PRO A 241 -17.94 1.38 -4.25
N ARG A 242 -19.17 1.55 -4.70
CA ARG A 242 -20.14 2.35 -3.95
C ARG A 242 -20.33 1.67 -2.60
N ALA A 243 -20.07 2.38 -1.52
CA ALA A 243 -20.35 1.89 -0.18
C ALA A 243 -21.84 1.49 -0.13
N ALA A 244 -22.10 0.22 0.20
CA ALA A 244 -23.46 -0.19 0.57
C ALA A 244 -23.77 0.52 1.90
N ILE A 245 -24.57 1.55 1.84
CA ILE A 245 -25.14 2.21 3.02
C ILE A 245 -26.25 1.26 3.48
N GLU A 246 -25.97 0.46 4.53
CA GLU A 246 -26.97 -0.18 5.37
C GLU A 246 -27.38 0.73 6.52
#